data_0530b95e4df97bc485f6cece124578a6
#
_entry.id   0530b95e4df97bc485f6cece124578a6
#
_cell.length_a   1.000
_cell.length_b   1.000
_cell.length_c   1.000
_cell.angle_alpha   90.00
_cell.angle_beta   90.00
_cell.angle_gamma   90.00
#
_symmetry.space_group_name_H-M   'P 1'
#
loop_
_entity.id
_entity.type
_entity.pdbx_description
1 polymer ?
#
loop_
_entity_poly.entity_id
_entity_poly.type
_entity_poly.pdbx_seq_one_letter_code
_entity_poly.pdbx_strand_id
1 'polypeptide(L)' 'MGWKIWKVWVEGDECQSVLRIIAQSFDEAIAEARKVDVRYNMAQVEGDYTYATYN' A
#
# COMPACT_ATOMS: atom_id res chain seq x y z
N MET A 1 -1.35 10.77 13.67
CA MET A 1 -1.73 9.98 12.58
C MET A 1 -0.68 8.99 12.30
N GLY A 2 -1.03 7.78 12.25
CA GLY A 2 -0.08 6.72 12.06
C GLY A 2 0.09 6.39 10.59
N TRP A 3 1.24 5.91 10.27
CA TRP A 3 1.48 5.33 8.96
C TRP A 3 1.11 3.87 9.02
N LYS A 4 0.63 3.34 7.91
CA LYS A 4 0.23 1.95 7.84
C LYS A 4 0.86 1.31 6.64
N ILE A 5 1.00 0.00 6.72
CA ILE A 5 1.47 -0.79 5.59
C ILE A 5 0.24 -1.24 4.83
N TRP A 6 0.16 -0.86 3.57
CA TRP A 6 -0.98 -1.19 2.72
C TRP A 6 -0.55 -2.22 1.71
N LYS A 7 -1.36 -3.25 1.58
CA LYS A 7 -1.22 -4.19 0.47
C LYS A 7 -2.08 -3.65 -0.66
N VAL A 8 -1.47 -3.42 -1.80
CA VAL A 8 -2.16 -2.82 -2.96
C VAL A 8 -2.05 -3.79 -4.12
N TRP A 9 -3.14 -3.98 -4.82
CA TRP A 9 -3.15 -4.90 -5.95
C TRP A 9 -4.14 -4.43 -7.00
N VAL A 10 -4.09 -5.09 -8.16
CA VAL A 10 -5.03 -4.86 -9.23
C VAL A 10 -6.15 -5.86 -9.05
N GLU A 11 -7.38 -5.39 -9.04
CA GLU A 11 -8.54 -6.26 -8.89
C GLU A 11 -8.53 -7.31 -10.00
N GLY A 12 -8.70 -8.55 -9.62
CA GLY A 12 -8.64 -9.65 -10.57
C GLY A 12 -7.25 -10.23 -10.75
N ASP A 13 -6.26 -9.63 -10.12
CA ASP A 13 -4.88 -10.10 -10.24
C ASP A 13 -4.22 -10.03 -8.87
N GLU A 14 -4.83 -10.67 -7.90
CA GLU A 14 -4.41 -10.52 -6.51
C GLU A 14 -3.11 -11.20 -6.19
N CYS A 15 -2.63 -12.07 -7.06
CA CYS A 15 -1.45 -12.85 -6.75
C CYS A 15 -0.18 -12.34 -7.38
N GLN A 16 -0.27 -11.49 -8.40
CA GLN A 16 0.91 -11.19 -9.19
C GLN A 16 1.39 -9.77 -9.09
N SER A 17 0.49 -8.84 -8.85
CA SER A 17 0.85 -7.43 -8.89
C SER A 17 0.73 -6.77 -7.54
N VAL A 18 1.09 -7.48 -6.50
CA VAL A 18 0.94 -6.97 -5.14
C VAL A 18 2.12 -6.09 -4.79
N LEU A 19 1.80 -4.89 -4.30
CA LEU A 19 2.81 -3.98 -3.76
C LEU A 19 2.50 -3.74 -2.30
N ARG A 20 3.52 -3.40 -1.54
CA ARG A 20 3.33 -2.94 -0.17
C ARG A 20 3.77 -1.50 -0.11
N ILE A 21 2.86 -0.66 0.32
CA ILE A 21 3.03 0.80 0.31
C ILE A 21 2.83 1.30 1.73
N ILE A 22 3.70 2.16 2.17
CA ILE A 22 3.53 2.81 3.47
C ILE A 22 2.82 4.12 3.22
N ALA A 23 1.62 4.26 3.77
CA ALA A 23 0.79 5.43 3.55
C ALA A 23 -0.14 5.64 4.73
N GLN A 24 -0.75 6.80 4.77
CA GLN A 24 -1.63 7.16 5.88
C GLN A 24 -3.10 6.93 5.57
N SER A 25 -3.45 6.76 4.29
CA SER A 25 -4.82 6.55 3.90
C SER A 25 -4.89 5.69 2.66
N PHE A 26 -6.09 5.18 2.40
CA PHE A 26 -6.35 4.40 1.21
C PHE A 26 -5.99 5.19 -0.05
N ASP A 27 -6.47 6.42 -0.13
CA ASP A 27 -6.23 7.23 -1.32
C ASP A 27 -4.76 7.47 -1.55
N GLU A 28 -4.03 7.69 -0.46
CA GLU A 28 -2.60 7.90 -0.58
C GLU A 28 -1.89 6.63 -1.06
N ALA A 29 -2.30 5.49 -0.52
CA ALA A 29 -1.70 4.22 -0.93
C ALA A 29 -1.92 3.97 -2.43
N ILE A 30 -3.15 4.20 -2.88
CA ILE A 30 -3.47 4.01 -4.29
C ILE A 30 -2.69 4.98 -5.15
N ALA A 31 -2.60 6.23 -4.73
CA ALA A 31 -1.89 7.24 -5.52
C ALA A 31 -0.41 6.85 -5.68
N GLU A 32 0.19 6.36 -4.60
CA GLU A 32 1.57 5.94 -4.68
C GLU A 32 1.76 4.74 -5.60
N ALA A 33 0.85 3.78 -5.49
CA ALA A 33 0.94 2.58 -6.32
C ALA A 33 0.78 2.93 -7.80
N ARG A 34 -0.06 3.91 -8.10
CA ARG A 34 -0.30 4.28 -9.49
C ARG A 34 0.88 4.96 -10.15
N LYS A 35 1.86 5.36 -9.39
CA LYS A 35 3.11 5.81 -9.98
C LYS A 35 3.86 4.67 -10.63
N VAL A 36 3.60 3.45 -10.17
CA VAL A 36 4.20 2.25 -10.74
C VAL A 36 3.35 1.73 -11.90
N ASP A 37 2.04 1.63 -11.67
CA ASP A 37 1.13 1.11 -12.68
C ASP A 37 -0.25 1.69 -12.41
N VAL A 38 -0.82 2.36 -13.39
CA VAL A 38 -2.10 3.03 -13.20
C VAL A 38 -3.26 2.07 -12.93
N ARG A 39 -3.05 0.79 -13.12
CA ARG A 39 -4.11 -0.19 -12.93
C ARG A 39 -4.39 -0.51 -11.47
N TYR A 40 -3.52 -0.13 -10.55
CA TYR A 40 -3.76 -0.44 -9.14
C TYR A 40 -5.03 0.24 -8.66
N ASN A 41 -5.91 -0.54 -8.06
CA ASN A 41 -7.19 -0.04 -7.62
C ASN A 41 -7.72 -0.67 -6.33
N MET A 42 -6.96 -1.57 -5.71
CA MET A 42 -7.38 -2.21 -4.47
C MET A 42 -6.30 -2.04 -3.43
N ALA A 43 -6.72 -1.79 -2.21
CA ALA A 43 -5.76 -1.64 -1.13
C ALA A 43 -6.38 -2.10 0.18
N GLN A 44 -5.56 -2.67 1.04
CA GLN A 44 -5.99 -3.15 2.34
C GLN A 44 -4.85 -2.97 3.32
N VAL A 45 -5.19 -2.52 4.51
CA VAL A 45 -4.19 -2.36 5.56
C VAL A 45 -3.73 -3.74 6.01
N GLU A 46 -2.42 -3.94 6.04
CA GLU A 46 -1.86 -5.15 6.58
C GLU A 46 -1.38 -4.98 8.01
N GLY A 47 -1.05 -3.77 8.40
CA GLY A 47 -0.60 -3.53 9.75
C GLY A 47 -0.15 -2.10 9.92
N ASP A 48 0.27 -1.80 11.11
CA ASP A 48 0.80 -0.47 11.41
C ASP A 48 2.27 -0.43 11.05
N TYR A 49 2.69 0.68 10.50
CA TYR A 49 4.10 0.90 10.26
C TYR A 49 4.64 1.67 11.45
N THR A 50 5.56 1.06 12.15
CA THR A 50 6.24 1.72 13.23
C THR A 50 7.62 2.05 12.73
N TYR A 51 7.91 3.32 12.71
CA TYR A 51 9.22 3.75 12.32
C TYR A 51 10.15 3.33 13.42
N ALA A 52 10.73 2.20 13.24
CA ALA A 52 11.56 1.63 14.27
C ALA A 52 12.94 2.21 14.13
N THR A 53 13.39 2.74 15.19
CA THR A 53 14.73 3.18 15.24
C THR A 53 15.49 2.11 15.92
N TYR A 54 16.37 1.55 15.23
CA TYR A 54 17.21 0.58 15.87
C TYR A 54 18.43 1.20 16.32
N ASN A 55 18.82 0.74 17.39
CA ASN A 55 20.04 1.30 17.89
C ASN A 55 21.01 0.29 18.32
#